data_f3ad714332bfb99394d8ea61c4b58bff
#
_entry.id   f3ad714332bfb99394d8ea61c4b58bff
#
_cell.length_a   1.000
_cell.length_b   1.000
_cell.length_c   1.000
_cell.angle_alpha   90.00
_cell.angle_beta   90.00
_cell.angle_gamma   90.00
#
_symmetry.space_group_name_H-M   'P 1'
#
loop_
_entity.id
_entity.type
_entity.pdbx_description
1 polymer ?
#
loop_
_entity_poly.entity_id
_entity_poly.type
_entity_poly.pdbx_seq_one_letter_code
_entity_poly.pdbx_strand_id
1 'polypeptide(L)'
;MPQFSDDLFLGSAITVQGMDAYPAVSTFTGSIATTTLTVTAMLSGDPITVGMFIDSSTSLTNGTYITAFGTGSGGIGTYTVSASQTVASATIIGSGNALLQNPSPMSVGVGPLGRLYVWDVVPQAKLTTNIVAAVITTATTLTLAAGAGVTSTTLTNGTTVLQLDCPRAVSTTTGAGSPTTVNITVSGYDYYGQAMSEVIATGAVASTTVNGKKAFYQISSVTASGASVVTVAVGTTDILGAPLRITDRGYVTRAGWDNTLAEDAGTMTVAATATATTTTGDVRGTYLPSSAADGVKRLVMGIALPAIAAGPNATRIGALGVTQA
;
A
#
# COMPACT_ATOMS: atom_id res chain seq x y z
N MET A 1 -5.49 17.46 -4.96
CA MET A 1 -5.69 16.79 -6.27
C MET A 1 -4.34 16.35 -6.79
N PRO A 2 -4.19 15.13 -7.34
CA PRO A 2 -2.98 14.80 -8.08
C PRO A 2 -2.94 15.74 -9.29
N GLN A 3 -1.99 16.66 -9.30
CA GLN A 3 -1.99 17.74 -10.29
C GLN A 3 -1.25 17.41 -11.58
N PHE A 4 -0.46 16.33 -11.60
CA PHE A 4 0.28 15.92 -12.78
C PHE A 4 0.37 14.42 -12.90
N SER A 5 0.10 13.91 -14.08
CA SER A 5 0.58 12.61 -14.51
C SER A 5 1.57 12.85 -15.64
N ASP A 6 2.85 12.79 -15.35
CA ASP A 6 3.85 12.64 -16.38
C ASP A 6 4.09 11.17 -16.64
N ASP A 7 4.22 10.84 -17.92
CA ASP A 7 4.66 9.51 -18.30
C ASP A 7 6.13 9.38 -17.86
N LEU A 8 6.34 8.59 -16.82
CA LEU A 8 7.67 8.31 -16.31
C LEU A 8 8.21 7.07 -17.01
N PHE A 9 9.37 7.22 -17.60
CA PHE A 9 10.16 6.07 -18.02
C PHE A 9 10.72 5.40 -16.77
N LEU A 10 10.02 4.41 -16.26
CA LEU A 10 10.49 3.59 -15.14
C LEU A 10 11.68 2.69 -15.51
N GLY A 11 12.18 2.87 -16.69
CA GLY A 11 13.20 2.03 -17.28
C GLY A 11 12.57 0.84 -18.02
N SER A 12 13.01 0.57 -19.23
CA SER A 12 12.79 -0.76 -19.81
C SER A 12 13.70 -1.74 -19.08
N ALA A 13 13.42 -3.02 -19.18
CA ALA A 13 14.35 -4.07 -18.77
C ALA A 13 15.76 -3.86 -19.36
N ILE A 14 15.87 -3.13 -20.46
CA ILE A 14 17.12 -2.71 -21.08
C ILE A 14 17.88 -1.69 -20.23
N THR A 15 17.19 -0.73 -19.64
CA THR A 15 17.85 0.27 -18.79
C THR A 15 18.41 -0.40 -17.53
N VAL A 16 17.68 -1.37 -17.00
CA VAL A 16 18.17 -2.24 -15.93
C VAL A 16 19.34 -3.09 -16.42
N GLN A 17 19.27 -3.67 -17.62
CA GLN A 17 20.39 -4.40 -18.22
C GLN A 17 21.57 -3.50 -18.57
N GLY A 18 21.35 -2.27 -18.97
CA GLY A 18 22.43 -1.30 -19.21
C GLY A 18 23.08 -0.81 -17.92
N MET A 19 22.36 -0.87 -16.80
CA MET A 19 22.91 -0.66 -15.45
C MET A 19 23.60 -1.92 -14.91
N ASP A 20 23.28 -3.09 -15.44
CA ASP A 20 23.93 -4.38 -15.18
C ASP A 20 25.25 -4.52 -15.98
N ALA A 21 26.01 -3.43 -16.10
CA ALA A 21 27.40 -3.52 -16.58
C ALA A 21 28.26 -4.41 -15.65
N TYR A 22 27.75 -4.72 -14.49
CA TYR A 22 28.30 -5.66 -13.52
C TYR A 22 27.25 -6.69 -13.17
N PRO A 23 27.12 -7.80 -13.95
CA PRO A 23 26.22 -8.88 -13.56
C PRO A 23 26.61 -9.34 -12.15
N ALA A 24 25.62 -9.44 -11.28
CA ALA A 24 25.84 -10.02 -9.97
C ALA A 24 26.55 -11.36 -10.13
N VAL A 25 27.73 -11.48 -9.56
CA VAL A 25 28.51 -12.71 -9.58
C VAL A 25 28.60 -13.25 -8.17
N SER A 26 28.13 -14.47 -8.00
CA SER A 26 28.16 -15.16 -6.72
C SER A 26 28.92 -16.46 -6.86
N THR A 27 29.85 -16.72 -5.97
CA THR A 27 30.58 -18.00 -5.94
C THR A 27 30.29 -18.70 -4.63
N PHE A 28 29.80 -19.92 -4.70
CA PHE A 28 29.38 -20.67 -3.53
C PHE A 28 29.63 -22.17 -3.70
N THR A 29 29.67 -22.90 -2.60
CA THR A 29 29.68 -24.35 -2.60
C THR A 29 28.27 -24.87 -2.45
N GLY A 30 27.84 -25.73 -3.36
CA GLY A 30 26.49 -26.29 -3.32
C GLY A 30 26.36 -27.61 -4.05
N SER A 31 25.25 -28.28 -3.86
CA SER A 31 24.84 -29.51 -4.54
C SER A 31 23.40 -29.40 -5.01
N ILE A 32 23.05 -30.15 -6.06
CA ILE A 32 21.67 -30.15 -6.57
C ILE A 32 21.15 -31.59 -6.51
N ALA A 33 19.95 -31.74 -5.95
CA ALA A 33 19.17 -32.97 -6.00
C ALA A 33 17.79 -32.65 -6.57
N THR A 34 17.49 -33.21 -7.73
CA THR A 34 16.29 -32.88 -8.51
C THR A 34 16.25 -31.38 -8.87
N THR A 35 15.31 -30.61 -8.35
CA THR A 35 15.23 -29.14 -8.53
C THR A 35 15.68 -28.36 -7.30
N THR A 36 16.22 -29.04 -6.27
CA THR A 36 16.66 -28.38 -5.05
C THR A 36 18.17 -28.17 -5.06
N LEU A 37 18.61 -26.93 -5.11
CA LEU A 37 19.97 -26.51 -4.85
C LEU A 37 20.14 -26.29 -3.35
N THR A 38 21.14 -26.97 -2.76
CA THR A 38 21.55 -26.75 -1.37
C THR A 38 22.89 -26.05 -1.34
N VAL A 39 22.94 -24.83 -0.85
CA VAL A 39 24.14 -24.02 -0.66
C VAL A 39 24.68 -24.20 0.74
N THR A 40 25.91 -24.64 0.87
CA THR A 40 26.55 -24.94 2.15
C THR A 40 27.58 -23.89 2.58
N ALA A 41 28.16 -23.15 1.64
CA ALA A 41 29.08 -22.05 1.92
C ALA A 41 29.04 -21.01 0.81
N MET A 42 29.06 -19.74 1.18
CA MET A 42 29.35 -18.63 0.27
C MET A 42 30.85 -18.41 0.24
N LEU A 43 31.45 -18.36 -0.94
CA LEU A 43 32.89 -18.19 -1.13
C LEU A 43 33.24 -16.74 -1.43
N SER A 44 32.51 -16.09 -2.33
CA SER A 44 32.71 -14.68 -2.69
C SER A 44 31.53 -14.14 -3.49
N GLY A 45 31.47 -12.81 -3.63
CA GLY A 45 30.53 -12.12 -4.52
C GLY A 45 29.22 -11.70 -3.87
N ASP A 46 28.26 -11.41 -4.71
CA ASP A 46 26.96 -10.88 -4.33
C ASP A 46 26.02 -11.95 -3.77
N PRO A 47 24.94 -11.56 -3.07
CA PRO A 47 23.91 -12.50 -2.65
C PRO A 47 23.27 -13.23 -3.83
N ILE A 48 22.93 -14.51 -3.63
CA ILE A 48 22.18 -15.31 -4.60
C ILE A 48 20.79 -14.71 -4.79
N THR A 49 20.37 -14.51 -6.05
CA THR A 49 19.08 -13.93 -6.40
C THR A 49 18.26 -14.87 -7.28
N VAL A 50 16.92 -14.70 -7.25
CA VAL A 50 16.04 -15.37 -8.21
C VAL A 50 16.35 -14.86 -9.62
N GLY A 51 16.40 -15.78 -10.58
CA GLY A 51 16.79 -15.49 -11.96
C GLY A 51 18.30 -15.62 -12.23
N MET A 52 19.15 -15.76 -11.23
CA MET A 52 20.60 -15.93 -11.40
C MET A 52 20.88 -17.26 -12.10
N PHE A 53 21.60 -17.19 -13.23
CA PHE A 53 22.13 -18.39 -13.88
C PHE A 53 23.25 -19.00 -13.03
N ILE A 54 23.29 -20.30 -13.01
CA ILE A 54 24.33 -21.04 -12.30
C ILE A 54 25.11 -21.92 -13.26
N ASP A 55 26.42 -21.94 -13.05
CA ASP A 55 27.37 -22.77 -13.80
C ASP A 55 28.35 -23.43 -12.84
N SER A 56 28.91 -24.54 -13.26
CA SER A 56 29.91 -25.28 -12.48
C SER A 56 30.86 -26.01 -13.42
N SER A 57 32.08 -26.20 -12.97
CA SER A 57 33.08 -27.02 -13.67
C SER A 57 32.73 -28.51 -13.75
N THR A 58 31.65 -28.94 -13.07
CA THR A 58 31.12 -30.30 -13.05
C THR A 58 29.68 -30.35 -13.51
N SER A 59 29.39 -31.15 -14.52
CA SER A 59 28.07 -31.67 -14.98
C SER A 59 26.80 -30.90 -14.65
N LEU A 60 26.82 -29.59 -14.55
CA LEU A 60 25.66 -28.78 -14.39
C LEU A 60 25.02 -28.51 -15.77
N THR A 61 23.71 -28.71 -15.90
CA THR A 61 22.99 -28.46 -17.15
C THR A 61 23.07 -26.98 -17.52
N ASN A 62 23.60 -26.70 -18.70
CA ASN A 62 23.76 -25.33 -19.19
C ASN A 62 22.40 -24.58 -19.24
N GLY A 63 22.40 -23.33 -18.85
CA GLY A 63 21.20 -22.52 -18.80
C GLY A 63 20.30 -22.74 -17.57
N THR A 64 20.78 -23.49 -16.58
CA THR A 64 20.08 -23.62 -15.29
C THR A 64 20.13 -22.30 -14.53
N TYR A 65 19.01 -21.87 -13.99
CA TYR A 65 18.90 -20.66 -13.18
C TYR A 65 18.04 -20.89 -11.94
N ILE A 66 18.14 -20.00 -10.97
CA ILE A 66 17.39 -20.04 -9.71
C ILE A 66 15.97 -19.49 -9.95
N THR A 67 14.96 -20.29 -9.61
CA THR A 67 13.54 -19.94 -9.80
C THR A 67 12.86 -19.44 -8.54
N ALA A 68 13.30 -19.90 -7.37
CA ALA A 68 12.74 -19.49 -6.09
C ALA A 68 13.73 -19.65 -4.94
N PHE A 69 13.52 -18.89 -3.88
CA PHE A 69 14.14 -19.13 -2.59
C PHE A 69 13.44 -20.29 -1.85
N GLY A 70 14.23 -21.12 -1.18
CA GLY A 70 13.75 -22.09 -0.21
C GLY A 70 14.00 -21.59 1.21
N THR A 71 14.96 -22.20 1.92
CA THR A 71 15.40 -21.72 3.25
C THR A 71 16.47 -20.62 3.14
N GLY A 72 17.11 -20.49 1.98
CA GLY A 72 18.11 -19.45 1.70
C GLY A 72 17.43 -18.14 1.28
N SER A 73 18.02 -17.04 1.71
CA SER A 73 17.60 -15.66 1.34
C SER A 73 18.73 -14.85 0.72
N GLY A 74 19.52 -15.51 -0.13
CA GLY A 74 20.69 -14.92 -0.79
C GLY A 74 22.05 -15.48 -0.31
N GLY A 75 22.07 -16.33 0.72
CA GLY A 75 23.26 -16.95 1.29
C GLY A 75 23.15 -18.46 1.40
N ILE A 76 23.62 -19.03 2.51
CA ILE A 76 23.51 -20.46 2.81
C ILE A 76 22.04 -20.84 2.95
N GLY A 77 21.65 -21.98 2.39
CA GLY A 77 20.27 -22.51 2.44
C GLY A 77 19.89 -23.23 1.17
N THR A 78 18.60 -23.48 1.00
CA THR A 78 18.05 -24.15 -0.18
C THR A 78 17.41 -23.18 -1.16
N TYR A 79 17.47 -23.54 -2.44
CA TYR A 79 16.90 -22.78 -3.55
C TYR A 79 16.26 -23.74 -4.55
N THR A 80 15.31 -23.29 -5.33
CA THR A 80 14.75 -24.06 -6.44
C THR A 80 15.43 -23.64 -7.74
N VAL A 81 15.81 -24.61 -8.56
CA VAL A 81 16.42 -24.38 -9.88
C VAL A 81 15.52 -24.81 -11.01
N SER A 82 15.73 -24.22 -12.20
CA SER A 82 14.89 -24.41 -13.39
C SER A 82 14.99 -25.81 -14.00
N ALA A 83 16.12 -26.50 -13.85
CA ALA A 83 16.35 -27.84 -14.40
C ALA A 83 16.49 -28.89 -13.30
N SER A 84 15.75 -29.99 -13.44
CA SER A 84 15.91 -31.15 -12.55
C SER A 84 17.18 -31.92 -12.91
N GLN A 85 18.11 -32.05 -11.97
CA GLN A 85 19.40 -32.67 -12.15
C GLN A 85 19.99 -33.15 -10.83
N THR A 86 21.09 -33.93 -10.91
CA THR A 86 21.85 -34.30 -9.73
C THR A 86 23.30 -33.84 -9.91
N VAL A 87 23.72 -32.96 -9.03
CA VAL A 87 25.06 -32.39 -9.01
C VAL A 87 25.66 -32.63 -7.62
N ALA A 88 26.78 -33.31 -7.56
CA ALA A 88 27.52 -33.48 -6.30
C ALA A 88 28.01 -32.12 -5.78
N SER A 89 28.38 -32.08 -4.52
CA SER A 89 28.89 -30.84 -3.92
C SER A 89 30.10 -30.30 -4.72
N ALA A 90 29.97 -29.13 -5.26
CA ALA A 90 30.95 -28.46 -6.11
C ALA A 90 30.93 -26.95 -5.91
N THR A 91 31.97 -26.27 -6.42
CA THR A 91 31.95 -24.82 -6.56
C THR A 91 31.03 -24.45 -7.73
N ILE A 92 30.05 -23.64 -7.44
CA ILE A 92 29.06 -23.11 -8.39
C ILE A 92 29.27 -21.60 -8.50
N ILE A 93 29.23 -21.09 -9.74
CA ILE A 93 29.29 -19.67 -10.03
C ILE A 93 27.90 -19.26 -10.50
N GLY A 94 27.30 -18.30 -9.80
CA GLY A 94 26.08 -17.64 -10.19
C GLY A 94 26.40 -16.34 -10.93
N SER A 95 25.74 -16.06 -12.05
CA SER A 95 25.97 -14.85 -12.83
C SER A 95 24.73 -14.41 -13.60
N GLY A 96 24.59 -13.13 -13.81
CA GLY A 96 23.50 -12.55 -14.58
C GLY A 96 22.11 -12.78 -13.97
N ASN A 97 21.08 -12.61 -14.78
CA ASN A 97 19.71 -12.86 -14.38
C ASN A 97 18.85 -13.33 -15.57
N ALA A 98 18.38 -14.56 -15.55
CA ALA A 98 17.54 -15.15 -16.60
C ALA A 98 16.22 -14.41 -16.82
N LEU A 99 15.69 -13.77 -15.75
CA LEU A 99 14.45 -12.99 -15.85
C LEU A 99 14.64 -11.67 -16.61
N LEU A 100 15.88 -11.16 -16.66
CA LEU A 100 16.26 -9.98 -17.41
C LEU A 100 16.67 -10.31 -18.85
N GLN A 101 17.05 -11.56 -19.10
CA GLN A 101 17.36 -12.06 -20.45
C GLN A 101 16.13 -12.58 -21.18
N ASN A 102 15.02 -11.91 -21.06
CA ASN A 102 13.88 -12.26 -21.89
C ASN A 102 14.27 -12.08 -23.36
N PRO A 103 14.33 -13.17 -24.17
CA PRO A 103 14.65 -13.09 -25.60
C PRO A 103 13.51 -12.51 -26.43
N SER A 104 12.44 -12.05 -25.80
CA SER A 104 11.52 -11.18 -26.53
C SER A 104 12.37 -10.12 -27.17
N PRO A 105 12.31 -10.00 -28.51
CA PRO A 105 12.95 -8.89 -29.17
C PRO A 105 12.46 -7.68 -28.42
N MET A 106 13.39 -7.02 -27.75
CA MET A 106 13.10 -5.83 -27.04
C MET A 106 12.27 -4.99 -27.98
N SER A 107 11.01 -4.88 -27.69
CA SER A 107 10.23 -3.81 -28.23
C SER A 107 11.03 -2.57 -27.82
N VAL A 108 11.86 -2.10 -28.74
CA VAL A 108 12.65 -0.88 -28.60
C VAL A 108 11.68 0.31 -28.70
N GLY A 109 10.42 0.06 -28.51
CA GLY A 109 9.45 1.07 -28.22
C GLY A 109 9.72 1.56 -26.81
N VAL A 110 10.40 2.68 -26.73
CA VAL A 110 10.49 3.49 -25.52
C VAL A 110 9.08 3.95 -25.23
N GLY A 111 8.28 3.08 -24.63
CA GLY A 111 6.95 3.42 -24.13
C GLY A 111 7.07 3.75 -22.65
N PRO A 112 6.25 4.66 -22.13
CA PRO A 112 6.22 4.89 -20.70
C PRO A 112 5.81 3.60 -19.99
N LEU A 113 6.65 3.11 -19.10
CA LEU A 113 6.38 1.91 -18.32
C LEU A 113 5.47 2.19 -17.13
N GLY A 114 5.14 3.44 -16.89
CA GLY A 114 4.26 3.87 -15.84
C GLY A 114 3.99 5.36 -15.88
N ARG A 115 3.25 5.83 -14.92
CA ARG A 115 2.94 7.24 -14.72
C ARG A 115 3.32 7.68 -13.33
N LEU A 116 3.92 8.86 -13.24
CA LEU A 116 4.18 9.52 -11.97
C LEU A 116 3.01 10.44 -11.63
N TYR A 117 2.46 10.25 -10.46
CA TYR A 117 1.49 11.15 -9.86
C TYR A 117 2.11 11.83 -8.66
N VAL A 118 1.91 13.12 -8.54
CA VAL A 118 2.27 13.86 -7.34
C VAL A 118 1.00 14.11 -6.55
N TRP A 119 0.90 13.51 -5.38
CA TRP A 119 -0.16 13.79 -4.43
C TRP A 119 0.33 14.82 -3.43
N ASP A 120 -0.39 15.91 -3.35
CA ASP A 120 -0.03 17.10 -2.61
C ASP A 120 -1.22 17.56 -1.78
N VAL A 121 -1.06 17.59 -0.47
CA VAL A 121 -2.14 17.88 0.47
C VAL A 121 -1.62 18.57 1.72
N VAL A 122 -2.43 19.49 2.26
CA VAL A 122 -2.21 20.14 3.57
C VAL A 122 -3.29 19.63 4.53
N PRO A 123 -3.05 18.49 5.18
CA PRO A 123 -4.08 17.89 6.05
C PRO A 123 -4.19 18.67 7.35
N GLN A 124 -5.41 18.97 7.76
CA GLN A 124 -5.72 19.61 9.03
C GLN A 124 -5.34 18.71 10.21
N ALA A 125 -5.08 19.32 11.35
CA ALA A 125 -4.89 18.58 12.59
C ALA A 125 -6.09 17.65 12.84
N LYS A 126 -5.85 16.41 13.24
CA LYS A 126 -6.92 15.49 13.64
C LYS A 126 -7.63 15.99 14.88
N LEU A 127 -8.92 15.73 14.95
CA LEU A 127 -9.73 15.97 16.14
C LEU A 127 -10.65 14.77 16.39
N THR A 128 -10.82 14.38 17.62
CA THR A 128 -11.64 13.23 17.99
C THR A 128 -13.15 13.51 18.01
N THR A 129 -13.57 14.78 17.84
CA THR A 129 -14.96 15.25 18.05
C THR A 129 -15.49 16.11 16.90
N ASN A 130 -14.77 16.23 15.78
CA ASN A 130 -15.10 17.17 14.71
C ASN A 130 -16.13 16.64 13.70
N ILE A 131 -16.62 15.41 13.86
CA ILE A 131 -17.68 14.78 13.04
C ILE A 131 -18.93 14.56 13.88
N VAL A 132 -18.80 13.95 15.06
CA VAL A 132 -19.86 13.82 16.06
C VAL A 132 -19.28 14.22 17.41
N ALA A 133 -19.91 15.20 18.06
CA ALA A 133 -19.53 15.59 19.43
C ALA A 133 -19.74 14.42 20.40
N ALA A 134 -19.03 14.44 21.52
CA ALA A 134 -19.14 13.40 22.53
C ALA A 134 -20.59 13.30 23.06
N VAL A 135 -21.24 12.18 22.84
CA VAL A 135 -22.65 11.94 23.17
C VAL A 135 -22.85 10.50 23.67
N ILE A 136 -23.79 10.30 24.59
CA ILE A 136 -24.30 8.96 24.91
C ILE A 136 -25.08 8.46 23.70
N THR A 137 -24.66 7.32 23.14
CA THR A 137 -25.33 6.77 21.96
C THR A 137 -26.61 6.03 22.36
N THR A 138 -27.51 5.99 21.41
CA THR A 138 -28.67 5.07 21.37
C THR A 138 -28.63 4.38 20.01
N ALA A 139 -29.47 3.36 19.77
CA ALA A 139 -29.51 2.73 18.45
C ALA A 139 -30.19 3.65 17.41
N THR A 140 -29.55 4.77 17.11
CA THR A 140 -30.06 5.83 16.23
C THR A 140 -28.95 6.50 15.44
N THR A 141 -29.36 7.33 14.48
CA THR A 141 -28.43 8.22 13.75
C THR A 141 -27.94 9.34 14.69
N LEU A 142 -26.65 9.53 14.71
CA LEU A 142 -26.00 10.56 15.51
C LEU A 142 -25.99 11.89 14.75
N THR A 143 -26.10 12.99 15.51
CA THR A 143 -26.08 14.31 14.92
C THR A 143 -24.68 14.66 14.40
N LEU A 144 -24.57 14.94 13.11
CA LEU A 144 -23.36 15.42 12.50
C LEU A 144 -23.09 16.88 12.89
N ALA A 145 -21.86 17.19 13.23
CA ALA A 145 -21.40 18.53 13.56
C ALA A 145 -20.11 18.84 12.80
N ALA A 146 -20.09 19.94 12.05
CA ALA A 146 -18.90 20.41 11.36
C ALA A 146 -17.96 21.09 12.36
N GLY A 147 -16.97 20.35 12.87
CA GLY A 147 -15.88 20.90 13.68
C GLY A 147 -14.73 21.43 12.82
N ALA A 148 -13.63 21.82 13.47
CA ALA A 148 -12.45 22.31 12.75
C ALA A 148 -11.92 21.27 11.73
N GLY A 149 -11.59 21.72 10.53
CA GLY A 149 -11.14 20.86 9.42
C GLY A 149 -12.25 20.08 8.71
N VAL A 150 -13.52 20.32 9.05
CA VAL A 150 -14.69 19.69 8.42
C VAL A 150 -15.70 20.77 8.01
N THR A 151 -16.19 20.68 6.79
CA THR A 151 -17.13 21.66 6.24
C THR A 151 -18.48 20.99 5.93
N SER A 152 -19.59 21.61 6.35
CA SER A 152 -20.93 21.16 5.95
C SER A 152 -21.19 21.60 4.52
N THR A 153 -21.54 20.66 3.66
CA THR A 153 -21.78 20.89 2.23
C THR A 153 -23.07 20.21 1.81
N THR A 154 -23.91 20.89 1.01
CA THR A 154 -25.10 20.28 0.42
C THR A 154 -24.81 19.83 -1.00
N LEU A 155 -25.00 18.56 -1.27
CA LEU A 155 -24.84 17.96 -2.59
C LEU A 155 -25.98 18.40 -3.53
N THR A 156 -25.78 18.21 -4.84
CA THR A 156 -26.79 18.59 -5.86
C THR A 156 -28.13 17.86 -5.70
N ASN A 157 -28.14 16.69 -5.05
CA ASN A 157 -29.36 15.94 -4.72
C ASN A 157 -30.05 16.42 -3.43
N GLY A 158 -29.58 17.51 -2.81
CA GLY A 158 -30.13 18.06 -1.56
C GLY A 158 -29.64 17.39 -0.27
N THR A 159 -28.78 16.36 -0.36
CA THR A 159 -28.23 15.71 0.83
C THR A 159 -27.13 16.57 1.44
N THR A 160 -27.23 16.87 2.72
CA THR A 160 -26.15 17.54 3.47
C THR A 160 -25.13 16.51 3.93
N VAL A 161 -23.87 16.76 3.64
CA VAL A 161 -22.74 15.92 4.03
C VAL A 161 -21.69 16.75 4.75
N LEU A 162 -20.88 16.09 5.57
CA LEU A 162 -19.65 16.67 6.09
C LEU A 162 -18.50 16.36 5.14
N GLN A 163 -17.90 17.38 4.58
CA GLN A 163 -16.73 17.26 3.70
C GLN A 163 -15.46 17.45 4.52
N LEU A 164 -14.56 16.50 4.41
CA LEU A 164 -13.23 16.53 5.03
C LEU A 164 -12.27 17.32 4.15
N ASP A 165 -11.21 17.85 4.76
CA ASP A 165 -10.13 18.58 4.09
C ASP A 165 -9.42 17.75 3.01
N CYS A 166 -9.25 16.47 3.28
CA CYS A 166 -8.70 15.47 2.36
C CYS A 166 -9.31 14.10 2.69
N PRO A 167 -9.19 13.10 1.79
CA PRO A 167 -9.59 11.73 2.13
C PRO A 167 -8.81 11.24 3.34
N ARG A 168 -9.51 10.83 4.40
CA ARG A 168 -8.88 10.37 5.63
C ARG A 168 -9.80 9.43 6.42
N ALA A 169 -9.19 8.55 7.19
CA ALA A 169 -9.96 7.67 8.06
C ALA A 169 -10.56 8.45 9.23
N VAL A 170 -11.66 7.93 9.72
CA VAL A 170 -12.34 8.45 10.91
C VAL A 170 -11.99 7.61 12.14
N SER A 171 -12.25 8.13 13.32
CA SER A 171 -12.05 7.42 14.59
C SER A 171 -13.27 7.51 15.47
N THR A 172 -13.43 6.52 16.35
CA THR A 172 -14.37 6.55 17.46
C THR A 172 -13.59 6.69 18.77
N THR A 173 -14.03 7.58 19.65
CA THR A 173 -13.37 7.81 20.95
C THR A 173 -14.37 7.66 22.06
N THR A 174 -14.08 6.78 23.04
CA THR A 174 -14.90 6.60 24.25
C THR A 174 -14.52 7.61 25.33
N GLY A 175 -15.50 8.08 26.08
CA GLY A 175 -15.31 8.93 27.25
C GLY A 175 -14.77 8.17 28.47
N ALA A 176 -14.64 8.87 29.58
CA ALA A 176 -14.24 8.28 30.86
C ALA A 176 -15.34 7.34 31.41
N GLY A 177 -14.94 6.34 32.18
CA GLY A 177 -15.83 5.34 32.79
C GLY A 177 -15.55 3.93 32.24
N SER A 178 -16.50 3.03 32.38
CA SER A 178 -16.42 1.65 31.87
C SER A 178 -17.29 1.52 30.62
N PRO A 179 -16.74 1.69 29.41
CA PRO A 179 -17.51 1.64 28.19
C PRO A 179 -17.99 0.22 27.87
N THR A 180 -19.17 0.12 27.28
CA THR A 180 -19.60 -1.06 26.52
C THR A 180 -19.24 -0.84 25.06
N THR A 181 -18.76 -1.89 24.39
CA THR A 181 -18.48 -1.80 22.96
C THR A 181 -19.77 -1.61 22.17
N VAL A 182 -19.80 -0.58 21.35
CA VAL A 182 -20.88 -0.27 20.42
C VAL A 182 -20.30 -0.18 19.02
N ASN A 183 -21.01 -0.69 18.02
CA ASN A 183 -20.59 -0.52 16.63
C ASN A 183 -21.10 0.81 16.09
N ILE A 184 -20.19 1.62 15.59
CA ILE A 184 -20.49 2.86 14.90
C ILE A 184 -20.34 2.62 13.40
N THR A 185 -21.44 2.79 12.67
CA THR A 185 -21.42 2.73 11.20
C THR A 185 -21.33 4.14 10.66
N VAL A 186 -20.26 4.40 9.94
CA VAL A 186 -20.02 5.65 9.20
C VAL A 186 -20.36 5.39 7.74
N SER A 187 -21.20 6.22 7.15
CA SER A 187 -21.55 6.15 5.72
C SER A 187 -21.23 7.47 5.05
N GLY A 188 -20.79 7.40 3.81
CA GLY A 188 -20.38 8.59 3.07
C GLY A 188 -19.87 8.26 1.68
N TYR A 189 -18.94 9.06 1.21
CA TYR A 189 -18.38 8.94 -0.12
C TYR A 189 -16.87 9.05 -0.08
N ASP A 190 -16.21 8.35 -0.98
CA ASP A 190 -14.79 8.50 -1.22
C ASP A 190 -14.48 9.77 -2.03
N TYR A 191 -13.21 10.00 -2.33
CA TYR A 191 -12.75 11.15 -3.11
C TYR A 191 -13.38 11.23 -4.51
N TYR A 192 -13.79 10.11 -5.09
CA TYR A 192 -14.38 10.02 -6.44
C TYR A 192 -15.91 9.95 -6.41
N GLY A 193 -16.52 10.15 -5.26
CA GLY A 193 -17.99 10.14 -5.09
C GLY A 193 -18.60 8.76 -5.06
N GLN A 194 -17.82 7.70 -4.88
CA GLN A 194 -18.36 6.35 -4.68
C GLN A 194 -18.89 6.23 -3.25
N ALA A 195 -20.12 5.73 -3.10
CA ALA A 195 -20.67 5.45 -1.79
C ALA A 195 -19.84 4.40 -1.05
N MET A 196 -19.61 4.65 0.23
CA MET A 196 -18.86 3.74 1.09
C MET A 196 -19.35 3.77 2.52
N SER A 197 -19.14 2.66 3.23
CA SER A 197 -19.45 2.56 4.64
C SER A 197 -18.40 1.78 5.41
N GLU A 198 -18.26 2.08 6.70
CA GLU A 198 -17.36 1.38 7.60
C GLU A 198 -18.03 1.18 8.96
N VAL A 199 -17.85 -0.02 9.52
CA VAL A 199 -18.25 -0.33 10.89
C VAL A 199 -17.01 -0.32 11.78
N ILE A 200 -16.99 0.59 12.75
CA ILE A 200 -15.92 0.75 13.73
C ILE A 200 -16.49 0.41 15.11
N ALA A 201 -15.97 -0.68 15.70
CA ALA A 201 -16.29 -1.00 17.09
C ALA A 201 -15.62 0.00 18.02
N THR A 202 -16.33 0.58 18.97
CA THR A 202 -15.74 1.46 19.98
C THR A 202 -14.80 0.67 20.91
N GLY A 203 -13.84 1.36 21.53
CA GLY A 203 -12.97 0.74 22.54
C GLY A 203 -13.74 0.20 23.74
N ALA A 204 -13.24 -0.89 24.31
CA ALA A 204 -13.76 -1.46 25.56
C ALA A 204 -13.13 -0.84 26.82
N VAL A 205 -12.23 0.13 26.66
CA VAL A 205 -11.50 0.82 27.73
C VAL A 205 -11.84 2.30 27.69
N ALA A 206 -11.88 2.93 28.86
CA ALA A 206 -12.12 4.36 29.01
C ALA A 206 -11.11 5.20 28.21
N SER A 207 -11.59 6.31 27.67
CA SER A 207 -10.76 7.30 26.96
C SER A 207 -9.91 6.69 25.83
N THR A 208 -10.44 5.68 25.15
CA THR A 208 -9.72 4.96 24.06
C THR A 208 -10.25 5.42 22.70
N THR A 209 -9.30 5.65 21.79
CA THR A 209 -9.60 5.95 20.40
C THR A 209 -9.32 4.73 19.52
N VAL A 210 -10.30 4.33 18.73
CA VAL A 210 -10.18 3.28 17.71
C VAL A 210 -10.26 3.95 16.34
N ASN A 211 -9.23 3.75 15.53
CA ASN A 211 -9.16 4.29 14.18
C ASN A 211 -9.85 3.34 13.20
N GLY A 212 -10.60 3.93 12.27
CA GLY A 212 -11.09 3.24 11.08
C GLY A 212 -9.96 2.95 10.09
N LYS A 213 -10.31 2.23 9.04
CA LYS A 213 -9.40 1.72 8.02
C LYS A 213 -9.68 2.32 6.63
N LYS A 214 -10.85 2.93 6.44
CA LYS A 214 -11.29 3.49 5.17
C LYS A 214 -11.20 5.01 5.19
N ALA A 215 -10.76 5.58 4.08
CA ALA A 215 -10.59 7.02 3.94
C ALA A 215 -11.82 7.67 3.31
N PHE A 216 -12.63 8.30 4.12
CA PHE A 216 -13.77 9.10 3.67
C PHE A 216 -13.31 10.47 3.17
N TYR A 217 -13.97 10.97 2.15
CA TYR A 217 -13.88 12.37 1.74
C TYR A 217 -15.15 13.14 2.15
N GLN A 218 -16.30 12.48 2.10
CA GLN A 218 -17.55 13.04 2.56
C GLN A 218 -18.27 12.03 3.48
N ILE A 219 -18.89 12.53 4.54
CA ILE A 219 -19.66 11.72 5.49
C ILE A 219 -21.11 12.17 5.43
N SER A 220 -22.00 11.25 5.10
CA SER A 220 -23.45 11.51 5.00
C SER A 220 -24.23 11.14 6.25
N SER A 221 -23.78 10.12 6.99
CA SER A 221 -24.41 9.71 8.24
C SER A 221 -23.47 8.94 9.14
N VAL A 222 -23.75 8.98 10.43
CA VAL A 222 -23.12 8.15 11.46
C VAL A 222 -24.23 7.55 12.31
N THR A 223 -24.25 6.23 12.45
CA THR A 223 -25.24 5.51 13.25
C THR A 223 -24.58 4.64 14.30
N ALA A 224 -25.20 4.52 15.46
CA ALA A 224 -24.78 3.63 16.52
C ALA A 224 -25.69 2.39 16.57
N SER A 225 -25.11 1.21 16.80
CA SER A 225 -25.86 -0.05 16.89
C SER A 225 -26.62 -0.22 18.20
N GLY A 226 -26.35 0.61 19.19
CA GLY A 226 -26.96 0.50 20.51
C GLY A 226 -26.60 1.65 21.44
N ALA A 227 -27.13 1.58 22.65
CA ALA A 227 -26.82 2.52 23.71
C ALA A 227 -25.42 2.29 24.27
N SER A 228 -24.71 3.39 24.54
CA SER A 228 -23.43 3.38 25.26
C SER A 228 -23.65 3.86 26.71
N VAL A 229 -22.84 3.36 27.63
CA VAL A 229 -22.83 3.83 29.02
C VAL A 229 -21.90 5.01 29.24
N VAL A 230 -20.99 5.25 28.32
CA VAL A 230 -20.09 6.42 28.28
C VAL A 230 -20.31 7.19 26.99
N THR A 231 -19.87 8.43 26.96
CA THR A 231 -19.93 9.19 25.70
C THR A 231 -19.07 8.56 24.62
N VAL A 232 -19.54 8.65 23.40
CA VAL A 232 -18.80 8.28 22.19
C VAL A 232 -18.74 9.51 21.27
N ALA A 233 -17.56 9.80 20.80
CA ALA A 233 -17.32 10.84 19.80
C ALA A 233 -16.80 10.23 18.50
N VAL A 234 -17.02 10.91 17.39
CA VAL A 234 -16.45 10.54 16.09
C VAL A 234 -15.65 11.72 15.54
N GLY A 235 -14.48 11.43 15.07
CA GLY A 235 -13.59 12.47 14.54
C GLY A 235 -12.63 11.97 13.48
N THR A 236 -11.74 12.87 13.04
CA THR A 236 -10.76 12.61 12.01
C THR A 236 -9.48 12.01 12.56
N THR A 237 -8.73 11.31 11.72
CA THR A 237 -7.41 10.75 12.05
C THR A 237 -6.31 11.34 11.16
N ASP A 238 -5.05 10.99 11.41
CA ASP A 238 -3.94 11.26 10.50
C ASP A 238 -3.73 10.18 9.44
N ILE A 239 -4.63 9.17 9.36
CA ILE A 239 -4.58 8.15 8.32
C ILE A 239 -5.21 8.72 7.06
N LEU A 240 -4.40 9.06 6.07
CA LEU A 240 -4.80 9.73 4.83
C LEU A 240 -5.07 8.70 3.74
N GLY A 241 -6.12 8.90 2.96
CA GLY A 241 -6.50 8.01 1.86
C GLY A 241 -5.65 8.24 0.62
N ALA A 242 -5.12 7.19 0.05
CA ALA A 242 -4.40 7.30 -1.21
C ALA A 242 -5.35 7.72 -2.36
N PRO A 243 -4.89 8.62 -3.25
CA PRO A 243 -5.71 9.07 -4.39
C PRO A 243 -5.85 7.99 -5.46
N LEU A 244 -4.96 7.02 -5.48
CA LEU A 244 -4.88 5.94 -6.46
C LEU A 244 -4.77 4.60 -5.73
N ARG A 245 -5.17 3.53 -6.40
CA ARG A 245 -5.07 2.19 -5.83
C ARG A 245 -3.60 1.75 -5.79
N ILE A 246 -3.03 1.69 -4.60
CA ILE A 246 -1.64 1.31 -4.34
C ILE A 246 -1.63 -0.13 -3.84
N THR A 247 -1.30 -1.08 -4.71
CA THR A 247 -1.25 -2.52 -4.39
C THR A 247 0.13 -2.96 -3.94
N ASP A 248 1.14 -2.14 -4.18
CA ASP A 248 2.53 -2.39 -3.77
C ASP A 248 3.13 -1.10 -3.19
N ARG A 249 3.84 -1.23 -2.07
CA ARG A 249 4.51 -0.10 -1.42
C ARG A 249 5.57 0.55 -2.31
N GLY A 250 6.19 -0.23 -3.19
CA GLY A 250 7.19 0.24 -4.16
C GLY A 250 6.64 1.26 -5.17
N TYR A 251 5.31 1.42 -5.27
CA TYR A 251 4.72 2.48 -6.10
C TYR A 251 4.87 3.86 -5.47
N VAL A 252 5.07 3.95 -4.16
CA VAL A 252 5.38 5.20 -3.49
C VAL A 252 6.87 5.44 -3.59
N THR A 253 7.26 6.33 -4.49
CA THR A 253 8.68 6.64 -4.74
C THR A 253 9.27 7.53 -3.66
N ARG A 254 8.42 8.36 -3.06
CA ARG A 254 8.79 9.26 -1.97
C ARG A 254 7.56 9.80 -1.28
N ALA A 255 7.65 9.99 0.03
CA ALA A 255 6.73 10.82 0.81
C ALA A 255 7.56 11.80 1.66
N GLY A 256 7.13 13.03 1.78
CA GLY A 256 7.86 14.04 2.57
C GLY A 256 7.00 15.25 2.90
N TRP A 257 7.37 15.94 3.96
CA TRP A 257 6.73 17.18 4.39
C TRP A 257 7.46 18.41 3.84
N ASP A 258 6.68 19.44 3.46
CA ASP A 258 7.18 20.77 3.11
C ASP A 258 8.28 20.78 2.03
N ASN A 259 8.25 19.84 1.09
CA ASN A 259 9.27 19.69 0.04
C ASN A 259 10.70 19.51 0.59
N THR A 260 10.86 19.04 1.81
CA THR A 260 12.18 18.73 2.36
C THR A 260 12.81 17.55 1.63
N LEU A 261 14.14 17.44 1.65
CA LEU A 261 14.84 16.28 1.11
C LEU A 261 14.66 15.02 1.96
N ALA A 262 14.35 15.20 3.25
CA ALA A 262 14.08 14.08 4.15
C ALA A 262 12.79 13.37 3.77
N GLU A 263 12.82 12.06 3.71
CA GLU A 263 11.63 11.23 3.58
C GLU A 263 10.89 11.15 4.91
N ASP A 264 9.56 11.11 4.81
CA ASP A 264 8.73 10.82 5.97
C ASP A 264 8.73 9.31 6.25
N ALA A 265 9.08 8.93 7.49
CA ALA A 265 9.10 7.54 7.95
C ALA A 265 7.69 6.98 8.25
N GLY A 266 6.67 7.50 7.58
CA GLY A 266 5.28 7.06 7.72
C GLY A 266 5.03 5.63 7.20
N THR A 267 3.80 5.18 7.39
CA THR A 267 3.40 3.82 7.02
C THR A 267 2.39 3.83 5.90
N MET A 268 2.75 3.24 4.76
CA MET A 268 1.81 2.94 3.69
C MET A 268 1.12 1.60 3.95
N THR A 269 -0.20 1.62 4.12
CA THR A 269 -1.06 0.44 4.09
C THR A 269 -1.57 0.29 2.67
N VAL A 270 -1.15 -0.77 2.00
CA VAL A 270 -1.56 -1.02 0.61
C VAL A 270 -3.06 -1.28 0.51
N ALA A 271 -3.58 -1.11 -0.70
CA ALA A 271 -4.97 -1.37 -1.03
C ALA A 271 -5.39 -2.78 -0.56
N ALA A 272 -6.53 -2.85 0.11
CA ALA A 272 -7.11 -4.11 0.51
C ALA A 272 -7.62 -4.88 -0.73
N THR A 273 -8.85 -5.33 -0.75
CA THR A 273 -9.48 -5.96 -1.91
C THR A 273 -9.94 -4.89 -2.93
N ALA A 274 -10.15 -5.28 -4.19
CA ALA A 274 -10.77 -4.39 -5.17
C ALA A 274 -12.25 -4.14 -4.91
N THR A 275 -12.87 -4.99 -4.09
CA THR A 275 -14.25 -4.86 -3.62
C THR A 275 -14.23 -4.82 -2.09
N ALA A 276 -14.71 -3.73 -1.50
CA ALA A 276 -14.74 -3.54 -0.07
C ALA A 276 -16.02 -4.11 0.56
N THR A 277 -15.92 -4.37 1.85
CA THR A 277 -17.06 -4.58 2.76
C THR A 277 -16.96 -3.57 3.90
N THR A 278 -17.98 -3.47 4.75
CA THR A 278 -17.97 -2.51 5.87
C THR A 278 -16.85 -2.70 6.90
N THR A 279 -16.12 -3.81 6.84
CA THR A 279 -15.04 -4.17 7.78
C THR A 279 -13.67 -4.33 7.14
N THR A 280 -13.58 -4.33 5.82
CA THR A 280 -12.29 -4.41 5.11
C THR A 280 -11.55 -3.07 5.16
N GLY A 281 -10.26 -3.09 4.82
CA GLY A 281 -9.47 -1.87 4.63
C GLY A 281 -9.87 -1.09 3.38
N ASP A 282 -9.23 0.06 3.19
CA ASP A 282 -9.47 0.93 2.04
C ASP A 282 -9.09 0.25 0.72
N VAL A 283 -9.91 0.41 -0.32
CA VAL A 283 -9.69 -0.20 -1.64
C VAL A 283 -8.57 0.45 -2.43
N ARG A 284 -8.09 1.64 -2.02
CA ARG A 284 -6.95 2.34 -2.62
C ARG A 284 -5.72 2.32 -1.75
N GLY A 285 -5.89 2.03 -0.46
CA GLY A 285 -4.84 2.09 0.54
C GLY A 285 -4.80 3.43 1.27
N THR A 286 -4.03 3.46 2.34
CA THR A 286 -3.92 4.63 3.22
C THR A 286 -2.47 4.87 3.63
N TYR A 287 -2.15 6.13 3.89
CA TYR A 287 -0.85 6.53 4.40
C TYR A 287 -1.00 7.18 5.77
N LEU A 288 -0.25 6.68 6.75
CA LEU A 288 -0.12 7.29 8.07
C LEU A 288 1.25 7.96 8.15
N PRO A 289 1.32 9.31 8.14
CA PRO A 289 2.58 10.01 8.30
C PRO A 289 3.23 9.74 9.66
N SER A 290 4.55 9.87 9.74
CA SER A 290 5.31 9.70 10.97
C SER A 290 5.09 10.84 11.97
N SER A 291 4.72 12.02 11.48
CA SER A 291 4.35 13.18 12.28
C SER A 291 2.91 13.59 12.06
N ALA A 292 2.26 14.11 13.10
CA ALA A 292 0.88 14.56 13.03
C ALA A 292 0.72 15.72 12.03
N ALA A 293 -0.41 15.73 11.33
CA ALA A 293 -0.87 16.85 10.55
C ALA A 293 -1.22 18.05 11.45
N ASP A 294 -1.00 19.27 10.98
CA ASP A 294 -1.19 20.50 11.75
C ASP A 294 -2.00 21.60 11.00
N GLY A 295 -2.41 21.33 9.79
CA GLY A 295 -3.12 22.28 8.93
C GLY A 295 -2.22 23.29 8.23
N VAL A 296 -0.92 23.20 8.42
CA VAL A 296 0.08 24.10 7.82
C VAL A 296 1.07 23.33 6.97
N LYS A 297 1.58 22.22 7.48
CA LYS A 297 2.53 21.36 6.77
C LYS A 297 1.90 20.71 5.56
N ARG A 298 2.64 20.69 4.49
CA ARG A 298 2.27 20.13 3.20
C ARG A 298 2.91 18.77 3.02
N LEU A 299 2.09 17.74 2.89
CA LEU A 299 2.55 16.39 2.55
C LEU A 299 2.58 16.23 1.04
N VAL A 300 3.74 15.87 0.50
CA VAL A 300 3.93 15.58 -0.92
C VAL A 300 4.37 14.13 -1.07
N MET A 301 3.64 13.38 -1.89
CA MET A 301 3.94 11.97 -2.18
C MET A 301 4.03 11.76 -3.68
N GLY A 302 5.13 11.19 -4.12
CA GLY A 302 5.32 10.70 -5.48
C GLY A 302 4.82 9.26 -5.60
N ILE A 303 3.93 8.99 -6.54
CA ILE A 303 3.37 7.67 -6.78
C ILE A 303 3.64 7.30 -8.23
N ALA A 304 4.49 6.30 -8.45
CA ALA A 304 4.80 5.76 -9.77
C ALA A 304 3.99 4.47 -9.99
N LEU A 305 2.95 4.56 -10.82
CA LEU A 305 2.17 3.39 -11.18
C LEU A 305 2.76 2.72 -12.43
N PRO A 306 2.92 1.40 -12.44
CA PRO A 306 3.34 0.68 -13.63
C PRO A 306 2.31 0.82 -14.75
N ALA A 307 2.75 0.62 -15.99
CA ALA A 307 1.86 0.53 -17.13
C ALA A 307 0.85 -0.61 -16.91
N ILE A 308 -0.41 -0.34 -17.19
CA ILE A 308 -1.47 -1.35 -17.09
C ILE A 308 -1.24 -2.39 -18.19
N ALA A 309 -1.23 -3.67 -17.83
CA ALA A 309 -1.28 -4.73 -18.83
C ALA A 309 -2.52 -4.54 -19.71
N ALA A 310 -2.33 -4.59 -21.01
CA ALA A 310 -3.42 -4.37 -21.97
C ALA A 310 -4.46 -5.49 -21.86
N GLY A 311 -5.75 -5.11 -21.88
CA GLY A 311 -6.87 -6.04 -21.94
C GLY A 311 -8.04 -5.62 -21.06
N PRO A 312 -9.27 -6.02 -21.41
CA PRO A 312 -10.48 -5.60 -20.70
C PRO A 312 -10.55 -6.13 -19.27
N ASN A 313 -9.84 -7.22 -18.96
CA ASN A 313 -9.79 -7.84 -17.63
C ASN A 313 -8.48 -7.62 -16.90
N ALA A 314 -7.60 -6.76 -17.41
CA ALA A 314 -6.38 -6.41 -16.72
C ALA A 314 -6.68 -5.80 -15.33
N THR A 315 -5.90 -6.14 -14.33
CA THR A 315 -6.03 -5.54 -13.01
C THR A 315 -5.86 -4.03 -13.14
N ARG A 316 -6.92 -3.28 -12.87
CA ARG A 316 -6.90 -1.82 -12.98
C ARG A 316 -6.13 -1.23 -11.81
N ILE A 317 -5.23 -0.33 -12.14
CA ILE A 317 -4.44 0.44 -11.21
C ILE A 317 -4.90 1.90 -11.31
N GLY A 318 -4.95 2.59 -10.19
CA GLY A 318 -5.38 3.99 -10.14
C GLY A 318 -6.77 4.17 -9.55
N ALA A 319 -7.52 5.13 -10.07
CA ALA A 319 -8.81 5.51 -9.49
C ALA A 319 -9.95 4.54 -9.84
N LEU A 320 -9.85 3.86 -10.98
CA LEU A 320 -10.91 3.01 -11.53
C LEU A 320 -10.75 1.54 -11.16
N GLY A 321 -11.85 0.78 -11.26
CA GLY A 321 -11.86 -0.68 -11.11
C GLY A 321 -11.92 -1.15 -9.65
N VAL A 322 -12.32 -0.29 -8.73
CA VAL A 322 -12.58 -0.61 -7.32
C VAL A 322 -14.04 -0.36 -6.99
N THR A 323 -14.58 -1.11 -6.04
CA THR A 323 -15.94 -0.94 -5.53
C THR A 323 -15.87 -0.72 -4.03
N GLN A 324 -16.39 0.39 -3.56
CA GLN A 324 -16.58 0.67 -2.14
C GLN A 324 -17.82 -0.07 -1.62
N ALA A 325 -17.88 -0.31 -0.31
CA ALA A 325 -19.02 -0.97 0.36
C ALA A 325 -19.84 0.05 1.14
#